data_9cc0a8920aae897359ebe519bd4e64a6
#
_entry.id   9cc0a8920aae897359ebe519bd4e64a6
#
_cell.length_a   1.000
_cell.length_b   1.000
_cell.length_c   1.000
_cell.angle_alpha   90.00
_cell.angle_beta   90.00
_cell.angle_gamma   90.00
#
_symmetry.space_group_name_H-M   'P 1'
#
loop_
_entity.id
_entity.type
_entity.pdbx_description
1 polymer ?
#
loop_
_entity_poly.entity_id
_entity_poly.type
_entity_poly.pdbx_seq_one_letter_code
_entity_poly.pdbx_strand_id
1 'polypeptide(L)'
;MLKVFNSLNVQVSCLGNHDLDFGIATMKSLIDRTAPCKWLLSNLYVDERPIGDISTFTTKSVNLAGSQIGQTVKIGFFGLAGSDWIGQMCPVVTEEL
;
A
#
# COMPACT_ATOMS: atom_id res chain seq x y z
N MET A 1 -2.56 15.27 9.01
CA MET A 1 -2.87 14.22 7.99
C MET A 1 -2.90 12.82 8.59
N LEU A 2 -1.86 12.37 9.27
CA LEU A 2 -1.81 11.02 9.88
C LEU A 2 -2.96 10.75 10.85
N LYS A 3 -3.31 11.72 11.69
CA LYS A 3 -4.44 11.58 12.64
C LYS A 3 -5.76 11.35 11.91
N VAL A 4 -5.99 12.06 10.82
CA VAL A 4 -7.19 11.90 10.00
C VAL A 4 -7.20 10.53 9.34
N PHE A 5 -6.10 10.14 8.73
CA PHE A 5 -5.96 8.81 8.09
C PHE A 5 -6.24 7.70 9.10
N ASN A 6 -5.59 7.74 10.26
CA ASN A 6 -5.76 6.71 11.30
C ASN A 6 -7.19 6.67 11.85
N SER A 7 -7.90 7.82 11.89
CA SER A 7 -9.30 7.87 12.35
C SER A 7 -10.28 7.23 11.36
N LEU A 8 -9.91 7.10 10.09
CA LEU A 8 -10.76 6.49 9.06
C LEU A 8 -10.76 4.96 9.08
N ASN A 9 -9.89 4.34 9.86
CA ASN A 9 -9.76 2.88 9.96
C ASN A 9 -9.59 2.19 8.61
N VAL A 10 -8.75 2.76 7.75
CA VAL A 10 -8.43 2.16 6.45
C VAL A 10 -7.65 0.87 6.68
N GLN A 11 -8.15 -0.24 6.13
CA GLN A 11 -7.55 -1.56 6.32
C GLN A 11 -6.52 -1.91 5.25
N VAL A 12 -6.76 -1.48 4.01
CA VAL A 12 -5.90 -1.75 2.86
C VAL A 12 -5.79 -0.48 2.03
N SER A 13 -4.61 -0.14 1.60
CA SER A 13 -4.35 1.00 0.73
C SER A 13 -3.30 0.64 -0.31
N CYS A 14 -3.36 1.31 -1.46
CA CYS A 14 -2.34 1.21 -2.49
C CYS A 14 -1.45 2.45 -2.43
N LEU A 15 -0.13 2.25 -2.53
CA LEU A 15 0.79 3.37 -2.67
C LEU A 15 0.56 4.12 -3.98
N GLY A 16 0.53 5.44 -3.90
CA GLY A 16 0.54 6.33 -5.04
C GLY A 16 1.94 6.91 -5.29
N ASN A 17 2.15 7.49 -6.47
CA ASN A 17 3.45 8.06 -6.84
C ASN A 17 3.88 9.18 -5.87
N HIS A 18 2.94 9.98 -5.37
CA HIS A 18 3.25 11.06 -4.44
C HIS A 18 3.61 10.60 -3.02
N ASP A 19 3.27 9.37 -2.65
CA ASP A 19 3.70 8.79 -1.37
C ASP A 19 5.22 8.62 -1.29
N LEU A 20 5.89 8.66 -2.44
CA LEU A 20 7.34 8.54 -2.57
C LEU A 20 8.06 9.89 -2.69
N ASP A 21 7.33 11.02 -2.67
CA ASP A 21 7.91 12.34 -2.92
C ASP A 21 9.07 12.72 -2.00
N PHE A 22 9.08 12.20 -0.78
CA PHE A 22 10.11 12.47 0.23
C PHE A 22 11.06 11.29 0.46
N GLY A 23 11.10 10.34 -0.47
CA GLY A 23 12.00 9.20 -0.43
C GLY A 23 11.40 7.95 0.19
N ILE A 24 12.09 6.84 -0.02
CA ILE A 24 11.65 5.51 0.42
C ILE A 24 11.63 5.40 1.94
N ALA A 25 12.64 5.96 2.63
CA ALA A 25 12.71 5.91 4.09
C ALA A 25 11.54 6.64 4.76
N THR A 26 11.15 7.80 4.23
CA THR A 26 9.99 8.54 4.71
C THR A 26 8.69 7.77 4.47
N MET A 27 8.54 7.16 3.30
CA MET A 27 7.42 6.30 2.97
C MET A 27 7.30 5.13 3.97
N LYS A 28 8.40 4.43 4.26
CA LYS A 28 8.41 3.34 5.24
C LYS A 28 7.96 3.81 6.62
N SER A 29 8.44 4.96 7.06
CA SER A 29 8.02 5.56 8.33
C SER A 29 6.52 5.82 8.37
N LEU A 30 5.94 6.34 7.29
CA LEU A 30 4.51 6.57 7.19
C LEU A 30 3.71 5.27 7.24
N ILE A 31 4.19 4.24 6.58
CA ILE A 31 3.57 2.91 6.61
C ILE A 31 3.53 2.38 8.04
N ASP A 32 4.63 2.46 8.76
CA ASP A 32 4.72 2.01 10.17
C ASP A 32 3.76 2.79 11.08
N ARG A 33 3.64 4.09 10.85
CA ARG A 33 2.79 4.99 11.65
C ARG A 33 1.30 4.89 11.32
N THR A 34 0.94 4.20 10.25
CA THR A 34 -0.46 3.97 9.83
C THR A 34 -0.90 2.53 10.08
N ALA A 35 -0.07 1.71 10.74
CA ALA A 35 -0.47 0.36 11.12
C ALA A 35 -1.79 0.39 11.92
N PRO A 36 -2.70 -0.57 11.74
CA PRO A 36 -2.52 -1.82 11.01
C PRO A 36 -2.90 -1.79 9.52
N CYS A 37 -3.04 -0.62 8.91
CA CYS A 37 -3.31 -0.54 7.47
C CYS A 37 -2.23 -1.29 6.66
N LYS A 38 -2.66 -2.11 5.73
CA LYS A 38 -1.77 -2.80 4.79
C LYS A 38 -1.60 -1.97 3.53
N TRP A 39 -0.37 -1.55 3.28
CA TRP A 39 0.00 -0.82 2.06
C TRP A 39 0.51 -1.79 1.01
N LEU A 40 0.03 -1.65 -0.23
CA LEU A 40 0.30 -2.57 -1.32
C LEU A 40 0.90 -1.85 -2.52
N LEU A 41 1.87 -2.50 -3.15
CA LEU A 41 2.34 -2.16 -4.49
C LEU A 41 2.94 -3.41 -5.11
N SER A 42 2.32 -3.92 -6.17
CA SER A 42 2.58 -5.27 -6.67
C SER A 42 3.59 -5.33 -7.81
N ASN A 43 3.80 -4.23 -8.51
CA ASN A 43 4.56 -4.21 -9.76
C ASN A 43 5.72 -3.21 -9.82
N LEU A 44 6.16 -2.70 -8.68
CA LEU A 44 7.33 -1.82 -8.63
C LEU A 44 8.43 -2.48 -7.79
N TYR A 45 9.55 -2.75 -8.41
CA TYR A 45 10.69 -3.47 -7.84
C TYR A 45 11.96 -2.66 -7.97
N VAL A 46 12.84 -2.81 -7.00
CA VAL A 46 14.21 -2.31 -7.01
C VAL A 46 15.11 -3.48 -6.63
N ASP A 47 16.10 -3.79 -7.48
CA ASP A 47 17.01 -4.94 -7.27
C ASP A 47 16.25 -6.24 -6.98
N GLU A 48 15.24 -6.54 -7.79
CA GLU A 48 14.40 -7.74 -7.71
C GLU A 48 13.56 -7.86 -6.42
N ARG A 49 13.47 -6.78 -5.63
CA ARG A 49 12.63 -6.73 -4.43
C ARG A 49 11.52 -5.70 -4.59
N PRO A 50 10.34 -5.94 -4.00
CA PRO A 50 9.31 -4.91 -3.96
C PRO A 50 9.87 -3.62 -3.36
N ILE A 51 9.48 -2.47 -3.92
CA ILE A 51 9.93 -1.18 -3.42
C ILE A 51 9.64 -1.05 -1.93
N GLY A 52 10.65 -0.66 -1.14
CA GLY A 52 10.47 -0.43 0.28
C GLY A 52 10.08 -1.68 1.08
N ASP A 53 10.24 -2.87 0.54
CA ASP A 53 9.83 -4.15 1.15
C ASP A 53 8.35 -4.20 1.53
N ILE A 54 7.49 -3.45 0.83
CA ILE A 54 6.05 -3.47 1.05
C ILE A 54 5.41 -4.70 0.43
N SER A 55 4.22 -5.04 0.93
CA SER A 55 3.49 -6.21 0.47
C SER A 55 3.04 -6.07 -0.98
N THR A 56 3.11 -7.16 -1.74
CA THR A 56 2.62 -7.21 -3.13
C THR A 56 1.14 -7.55 -3.19
N PHE A 57 0.62 -8.24 -2.19
CA PHE A 57 -0.81 -8.54 -2.06
C PHE A 57 -1.18 -8.79 -0.61
N THR A 58 -2.47 -8.74 -0.31
CA THR A 58 -3.02 -9.19 0.97
C THR A 58 -4.43 -9.75 0.77
N THR A 59 -4.91 -10.49 1.75
CA THR A 59 -6.27 -11.03 1.74
C THR A 59 -7.00 -10.66 3.01
N LYS A 60 -8.32 -10.51 2.90
CA LYS A 60 -9.22 -10.28 4.03
C LYS A 60 -10.40 -11.22 3.92
N SER A 61 -10.80 -11.80 5.05
CA SER A 61 -12.04 -12.57 5.16
C SER A 61 -13.13 -11.69 5.73
N VAL A 62 -14.27 -11.66 5.06
CA VAL A 62 -15.42 -10.82 5.44
C VAL A 62 -16.62 -11.73 5.68
N ASN A 63 -17.31 -11.52 6.79
CA ASN A 63 -18.57 -12.24 7.08
C ASN A 63 -19.67 -11.68 6.18
N LEU A 64 -20.44 -12.60 5.55
CA LEU A 64 -21.60 -12.20 4.76
C LEU A 64 -22.73 -11.75 5.69
N ALA A 65 -23.27 -10.54 5.41
CA ALA A 65 -24.41 -10.02 6.13
C ALA A 65 -25.63 -10.92 5.94
N GLY A 66 -26.35 -11.23 7.03
CA GLY A 66 -27.53 -12.10 7.00
C GLY A 66 -27.25 -13.60 6.92
N SER A 67 -26.00 -14.02 6.91
CA SER A 67 -25.64 -15.42 6.93
C SER A 67 -25.78 -15.98 8.36
N GLN A 68 -26.66 -16.97 8.54
CA GLN A 68 -26.87 -17.61 9.83
C GLN A 68 -25.81 -18.67 10.16
N ILE A 69 -25.00 -19.06 9.18
CA ILE A 69 -24.02 -20.13 9.31
C ILE A 69 -22.58 -19.62 9.32
N GLY A 70 -22.39 -18.33 9.53
CA GLY A 70 -21.05 -17.74 9.56
C GLY A 70 -20.27 -17.86 8.26
N GLN A 71 -20.95 -17.78 7.11
CA GLN A 71 -20.29 -17.78 5.81
C GLN A 71 -19.36 -16.60 5.66
N THR A 72 -18.14 -16.86 5.19
CA THR A 72 -17.16 -15.83 4.92
C THR A 72 -16.77 -15.79 3.44
N VAL A 73 -16.43 -14.62 2.96
CA VAL A 73 -15.83 -14.41 1.65
C VAL A 73 -14.39 -13.96 1.85
N LYS A 74 -13.47 -14.58 1.15
CA LYS A 74 -12.07 -14.16 1.14
C LYS A 74 -11.82 -13.25 -0.05
N ILE A 75 -11.36 -12.03 0.23
CA ILE A 75 -11.10 -11.01 -0.78
C ILE A 75 -9.60 -10.83 -0.91
N GLY A 76 -9.07 -10.93 -2.13
CA GLY A 76 -7.68 -10.63 -2.43
C GLY A 76 -7.54 -9.20 -2.92
N PHE A 77 -6.46 -8.53 -2.48
CA PHE A 77 -6.13 -7.16 -2.87
C PHE A 77 -4.72 -7.10 -3.44
N PHE A 78 -4.54 -6.33 -4.50
CA PHE A 78 -3.23 -5.99 -5.02
C PHE A 78 -3.27 -4.56 -5.55
N GLY A 79 -2.12 -3.89 -5.61
CA GLY A 79 -2.00 -2.51 -6.07
C GLY A 79 -1.06 -2.42 -7.26
N LEU A 80 -1.37 -1.59 -8.24
CA LEU A 80 -0.56 -1.43 -9.44
C LEU A 80 -0.12 0.02 -9.62
N ALA A 81 1.16 0.19 -9.97
CA ALA A 81 1.72 1.46 -10.42
C ALA A 81 1.63 1.55 -11.94
N GLY A 82 1.34 2.74 -12.46
CA GLY A 82 1.44 3.01 -13.89
C GLY A 82 2.90 3.05 -14.34
N SER A 83 3.15 2.68 -15.58
CA SER A 83 4.51 2.68 -16.17
C SER A 83 5.14 4.08 -16.26
N ASP A 84 4.35 5.13 -16.18
CA ASP A 84 4.77 6.52 -16.24
C ASP A 84 5.19 7.12 -14.89
N TRP A 85 5.13 6.36 -13.82
CA TRP A 85 5.42 6.85 -12.47
C TRP A 85 6.81 7.47 -12.33
N ILE A 86 7.82 6.85 -12.93
CA ILE A 86 9.21 7.31 -12.83
C ILE A 86 9.35 8.76 -13.31
N GLY A 87 8.67 9.11 -14.39
CA GLY A 87 8.67 10.47 -14.91
C GLY A 87 7.88 11.49 -14.09
N GLN A 88 7.03 11.02 -13.18
CA GLN A 88 6.17 11.84 -12.31
C GLN A 88 6.68 11.96 -10.88
N MET A 89 7.69 11.17 -10.52
CA MET A 89 8.27 11.19 -9.17
C MET A 89 9.22 12.36 -8.98
N CYS A 90 9.41 12.74 -7.72
CA CYS A 90 10.45 13.69 -7.33
C CYS A 90 11.84 13.17 -7.78
N PRO A 91 12.74 14.04 -8.29
CA PRO A 91 14.07 13.61 -8.74
C PRO A 91 14.88 12.81 -7.71
N VAL A 92 14.77 13.15 -6.43
CA VAL A 92 15.45 12.42 -5.35
C VAL A 92 15.04 10.95 -5.32
N VAL A 93 13.76 10.69 -5.50
CA VAL A 93 13.23 9.30 -5.50
C VAL A 93 13.62 8.59 -6.79
N THR A 94 13.60 9.29 -7.92
CA THR A 94 13.99 8.71 -9.21
C THR A 94 15.42 8.19 -9.18
N GLU A 95 16.33 8.87 -8.47
CA GLU A 95 17.71 8.42 -8.30
C GLU A 95 17.82 7.16 -7.43
N GLU A 96 16.87 6.93 -6.52
CA GLU A 96 16.83 5.73 -5.67
C GLU A 96 16.28 4.51 -6.41
N LEU A 97 15.56 4.71 -7.51
CA LEU A 97 14.94 3.66 -8.31
C LEU A 97 15.84 3.23 -9.47
#